data_2dbf2dc42035cb76e41abc0b9ae97f92
#
_entry.id   2dbf2dc42035cb76e41abc0b9ae97f92
#
_cell.length_a   1.000
_cell.length_b   1.000
_cell.length_c   1.000
_cell.angle_alpha   90.00
_cell.angle_beta   90.00
_cell.angle_gamma   90.00
#
_symmetry.space_group_name_H-M   'P 1'
#
loop_
_entity.id
_entity.type
_entity.pdbx_description
1 polymer ?
#
loop_
_entity_poly.entity_id
_entity_poly.type
_entity_poly.pdbx_seq_one_letter_code
_entity_poly.pdbx_strand_id
1 'polypeptide(L)'
;HVYNPYFYEGTKAYIYETFEQLKRIPRHIFIELGNGTLFIGAVLALEHLMRSGVIDEFPQLIAVQSENCAPFYETEEQGSSSLVEVTPKPTLAEGIAIGKPARADEVLDMIRRHNVKVITAPEDRILRAARKCQNAVSMLNTPQPPRLPPTIATAKNSVRPRTPSSLFAAQALRANINKQFCREEVAFCAH
;
A
#
# COMPACT_ATOMS: atom_id res chain seq x y z
N HIS A 1 15.92 9.45 4.69
CA HIS A 1 15.13 8.99 3.53
C HIS A 1 14.01 10.00 3.20
N VAL A 2 13.21 10.44 4.18
CA VAL A 2 12.01 11.27 3.98
C VAL A 2 12.26 12.59 3.26
N TYR A 3 13.44 13.17 3.37
CA TYR A 3 13.80 14.43 2.70
C TYR A 3 14.60 14.26 1.40
N ASN A 4 14.89 13.02 1.01
CA ASN A 4 15.66 12.76 -0.20
C ASN A 4 14.72 12.61 -1.41
N PRO A 5 14.75 13.52 -2.40
CA PRO A 5 13.87 13.44 -3.56
C PRO A 5 14.10 12.18 -4.40
N TYR A 6 15.33 11.66 -4.48
CA TYR A 6 15.62 10.43 -5.19
C TYR A 6 14.93 9.19 -4.60
N PHE A 7 14.60 9.24 -3.30
CA PHE A 7 13.86 8.15 -2.67
C PHE A 7 12.45 8.03 -3.24
N TYR A 8 11.79 9.14 -3.53
CA TYR A 8 10.45 9.14 -4.14
C TYR A 8 10.49 8.69 -5.60
N GLU A 9 11.55 9.00 -6.32
CA GLU A 9 11.75 8.46 -7.67
C GLU A 9 11.81 6.93 -7.65
N GLY A 10 12.48 6.34 -6.65
CA GLY A 10 12.50 4.89 -6.46
C GLY A 10 11.13 4.30 -6.14
N THR A 11 10.32 4.98 -5.31
CA THR A 11 8.99 4.47 -4.94
C THR A 11 7.95 4.58 -6.07
N LYS A 12 8.19 5.39 -7.11
CA LYS A 12 7.37 5.40 -8.34
C LYS A 12 7.34 4.05 -9.05
N ALA A 13 8.42 3.27 -8.94
CA ALA A 13 8.54 1.96 -9.59
C ALA A 13 7.34 1.06 -9.29
N TYR A 14 6.77 1.16 -8.10
CA TYR A 14 5.59 0.41 -7.71
C TYR A 14 4.40 0.58 -8.68
N ILE A 15 4.07 1.83 -9.04
CA ILE A 15 2.96 2.12 -9.96
C ILE A 15 3.32 1.68 -11.39
N TYR A 16 4.56 1.90 -11.82
CA TYR A 16 5.01 1.49 -13.14
C TYR A 16 5.00 -0.03 -13.31
N GLU A 17 5.47 -0.77 -12.31
CA GLU A 17 5.40 -2.24 -12.32
C GLU A 17 3.97 -2.75 -12.28
N THR A 18 3.08 -2.10 -11.52
CA THR A 18 1.65 -2.43 -11.50
C THR A 18 1.05 -2.26 -12.89
N PHE A 19 1.34 -1.15 -13.57
CA PHE A 19 0.88 -0.91 -14.94
C PHE A 19 1.47 -1.93 -15.92
N GLU A 20 2.77 -2.22 -15.80
CA GLU A 20 3.43 -3.17 -16.68
C GLU A 20 2.86 -4.59 -16.56
N GLN A 21 2.59 -5.03 -15.33
CA GLN A 21 2.06 -6.37 -15.07
C GLN A 21 0.59 -6.52 -15.45
N LEU A 22 -0.24 -5.51 -15.14
CA LEU A 22 -1.68 -5.54 -15.40
C LEU A 22 -2.06 -4.99 -16.78
N LYS A 23 -1.14 -4.29 -17.47
CA LYS A 23 -1.36 -3.55 -18.72
C LYS A 23 -2.44 -2.47 -18.62
N ARG A 24 -2.76 -2.07 -17.41
CA ARG A 24 -3.71 -1.02 -17.05
C ARG A 24 -3.48 -0.57 -15.61
N ILE A 25 -4.01 0.59 -15.24
CA ILE A 25 -4.10 1.00 -13.84
C ILE A 25 -5.46 0.57 -13.27
N PRO A 26 -5.49 -0.07 -12.09
CA PRO A 26 -6.73 -0.38 -11.39
C PRO A 26 -7.52 0.89 -11.03
N ARG A 27 -8.84 0.81 -11.01
CA ARG A 27 -9.70 1.94 -10.62
C ARG A 27 -9.50 2.38 -9.19
N HIS A 28 -9.15 1.45 -8.28
CA HIS A 28 -8.93 1.72 -6.87
C HIS A 28 -7.53 1.22 -6.46
N ILE A 29 -6.77 2.08 -5.81
CA ILE A 29 -5.45 1.76 -5.28
C ILE A 29 -5.43 2.09 -3.80
N PHE A 30 -5.19 1.08 -2.96
CA PHE A 30 -5.03 1.24 -1.53
C PHE A 30 -3.55 1.41 -1.19
N ILE A 31 -3.23 2.45 -0.43
CA ILE A 31 -1.85 2.78 -0.06
C ILE A 31 -1.81 3.01 1.44
N GLU A 32 -0.90 2.33 2.13
CA GLU A 32 -0.64 2.61 3.53
C GLU A 32 0.02 3.98 3.68
N LEU A 33 -0.44 4.75 4.67
CA LEU A 33 -0.03 6.12 4.88
C LEU A 33 0.58 6.34 6.28
N GLY A 34 1.90 6.28 6.36
CA GLY A 34 2.68 6.70 7.53
C GLY A 34 3.37 8.04 7.28
N ASN A 35 4.67 8.04 6.97
CA ASN A 35 5.42 9.26 6.57
C ASN A 35 5.06 9.80 5.18
N GLY A 36 4.26 9.08 4.40
CA GLY A 36 3.84 9.49 3.07
C GLY A 36 4.81 9.18 1.93
N THR A 37 5.96 8.54 2.18
CA THR A 37 6.98 8.31 1.14
C THR A 37 6.45 7.48 -0.03
N LEU A 38 5.79 6.37 0.24
CA LEU A 38 5.19 5.52 -0.79
C LEU A 38 4.01 6.23 -1.47
N PHE A 39 3.18 6.91 -0.69
CA PHE A 39 2.03 7.67 -1.16
C PHE A 39 2.45 8.78 -2.15
N ILE A 40 3.43 9.60 -1.77
CA ILE A 40 3.97 10.66 -2.64
C ILE A 40 4.51 10.06 -3.94
N GLY A 41 5.32 9.00 -3.86
CA GLY A 41 5.85 8.34 -5.06
C GLY A 41 4.76 7.79 -5.97
N ALA A 42 3.71 7.19 -5.40
CA ALA A 42 2.57 6.69 -6.17
C ALA A 42 1.81 7.82 -6.88
N VAL A 43 1.51 8.92 -6.17
CA VAL A 43 0.85 10.10 -6.77
C VAL A 43 1.69 10.67 -7.91
N LEU A 44 2.98 10.90 -7.67
CA LEU A 44 3.90 11.42 -8.70
C LEU A 44 4.00 10.49 -9.93
N ALA A 45 3.97 9.18 -9.74
CA ALA A 45 3.97 8.22 -10.85
C ALA A 45 2.67 8.29 -11.66
N LEU A 46 1.52 8.35 -10.98
CA LEU A 46 0.21 8.46 -11.63
C LEU A 46 0.09 9.79 -12.40
N GLU A 47 0.52 10.91 -11.80
CA GLU A 47 0.58 12.20 -12.49
C GLU A 47 1.48 12.14 -13.74
N HIS A 48 2.58 11.38 -13.66
CA HIS A 48 3.49 11.18 -14.79
C HIS A 48 2.81 10.37 -15.91
N LEU A 49 2.13 9.28 -15.58
CA LEU A 49 1.38 8.48 -16.55
C LEU A 49 0.25 9.27 -17.21
N MET A 50 -0.46 10.10 -16.44
CA MET A 50 -1.48 11.01 -16.97
C MET A 50 -0.88 12.03 -17.95
N ARG A 51 0.18 12.73 -17.56
CA ARG A 51 0.85 13.71 -18.42
C ARG A 51 1.43 13.11 -19.69
N SER A 52 1.83 11.84 -19.64
CA SER A 52 2.36 11.10 -20.80
C SER A 52 1.26 10.54 -21.70
N GLY A 53 -0.01 10.69 -21.34
CA GLY A 53 -1.14 10.12 -22.10
C GLY A 53 -1.18 8.58 -22.06
N VAL A 54 -0.52 7.96 -21.09
CA VAL A 54 -0.53 6.50 -20.90
C VAL A 54 -1.80 6.04 -20.21
N ILE A 55 -2.36 6.88 -19.35
CA ILE A 55 -3.66 6.70 -18.72
C ILE A 55 -4.52 7.94 -18.94
N ASP A 56 -5.82 7.75 -19.13
CA ASP A 56 -6.78 8.85 -19.40
C ASP A 56 -7.47 9.34 -18.13
N GLU A 57 -7.51 8.51 -17.08
CA GLU A 57 -8.17 8.81 -15.81
C GLU A 57 -7.25 8.54 -14.63
N PHE A 58 -7.31 9.43 -13.62
CA PHE A 58 -6.61 9.24 -12.36
C PHE A 58 -7.41 8.24 -11.50
N PRO A 59 -6.78 7.17 -10.97
CA PRO A 59 -7.49 6.18 -10.16
C PRO A 59 -7.94 6.79 -8.82
N GLN A 60 -8.98 6.23 -8.22
CA GLN A 60 -9.33 6.56 -6.85
C GLN A 60 -8.26 6.00 -5.90
N LEU A 61 -7.49 6.89 -5.30
CA LEU A 61 -6.57 6.52 -4.23
C LEU A 61 -7.31 6.44 -2.90
N ILE A 62 -6.95 5.43 -2.11
CA ILE A 62 -7.47 5.21 -0.77
C ILE A 62 -6.28 5.06 0.17
N ALA A 63 -6.03 6.11 0.94
CA ALA A 63 -4.97 6.13 1.94
C ALA A 63 -5.45 5.45 3.22
N VAL A 64 -4.66 4.53 3.74
CA VAL A 64 -5.04 3.71 4.90
C VAL A 64 -4.10 4.00 6.07
N GLN A 65 -4.66 4.32 7.22
CA GLN A 65 -3.95 4.49 8.48
C GLN A 65 -4.43 3.48 9.53
N SER A 66 -3.65 3.25 10.59
CA SER A 66 -4.15 2.52 11.77
C SER A 66 -5.09 3.41 12.56
N GLU A 67 -6.18 2.88 13.09
CA GLU A 67 -7.07 3.63 13.99
C GLU A 67 -6.34 4.18 15.23
N ASN A 68 -5.25 3.52 15.63
CA ASN A 68 -4.43 3.93 16.78
C ASN A 68 -3.40 5.02 16.44
N CYS A 69 -3.25 5.39 15.16
CA CYS A 69 -2.40 6.49 14.72
C CYS A 69 -2.83 6.98 13.33
N ALA A 70 -3.76 7.94 13.26
CA ALA A 70 -4.39 8.37 12.02
C ALA A 70 -4.42 9.90 11.86
N PRO A 71 -3.26 10.60 11.86
CA PRO A 71 -3.24 12.06 11.81
C PRO A 71 -3.89 12.66 10.56
N PHE A 72 -3.73 12.05 9.40
CA PHE A 72 -4.36 12.54 8.17
C PHE A 72 -5.86 12.33 8.17
N TYR A 73 -6.34 11.19 8.68
CA TYR A 73 -7.77 10.93 8.83
C TYR A 73 -8.42 11.96 9.78
N GLU A 74 -7.82 12.18 10.95
CA GLU A 74 -8.30 13.18 11.92
C GLU A 74 -8.31 14.60 11.32
N THR A 75 -7.30 14.93 10.51
CA THR A 75 -7.21 16.23 9.85
C THR A 75 -8.38 16.44 8.87
N GLU A 76 -8.68 15.46 8.05
CA GLU A 76 -9.78 15.54 7.07
C GLU A 76 -11.15 15.51 7.74
N GLU A 77 -11.36 14.67 8.77
CA GLU A 77 -12.61 14.65 9.54
C GLU A 77 -12.90 15.98 10.25
N GLN A 78 -11.86 16.65 10.76
CA GLN A 78 -12.00 17.95 11.40
C GLN A 78 -12.06 19.11 10.40
N GLY A 79 -11.81 18.88 9.13
CA GLY A 79 -11.71 19.92 8.10
C GLY A 79 -10.57 20.93 8.37
N SER A 80 -9.52 20.49 9.08
CA SER A 80 -8.39 21.35 9.44
C SER A 80 -7.52 21.65 8.22
N SER A 81 -7.02 22.88 8.11
CA SER A 81 -6.09 23.28 7.05
C SER A 81 -4.69 22.72 7.24
N SER A 82 -4.29 22.43 8.47
CA SER A 82 -2.99 21.90 8.87
C SER A 82 -3.15 20.55 9.56
N LEU A 83 -2.05 19.77 9.59
CA LEU A 83 -2.07 18.45 10.20
C LEU A 83 -2.47 18.51 11.68
N VAL A 84 -3.41 17.67 12.05
CA VAL A 84 -3.74 17.37 13.46
C VAL A 84 -2.75 16.30 13.94
N GLU A 85 -1.81 16.72 14.81
CA GLU A 85 -0.85 15.80 15.40
C GLU A 85 -1.56 14.84 16.37
N VAL A 86 -1.25 13.56 16.27
CA VAL A 86 -1.78 12.54 17.18
C VAL A 86 -0.66 11.82 17.91
N THR A 87 -0.90 11.46 19.17
CA THR A 87 0.02 10.59 19.90
C THR A 87 -0.26 9.14 19.52
N PRO A 88 0.70 8.43 18.93
CA PRO A 88 0.50 7.04 18.56
C PRO A 88 0.16 6.16 19.76
N LYS A 89 -0.87 5.32 19.63
CA LYS A 89 -1.18 4.25 20.55
C LYS A 89 -0.57 2.95 20.04
N PRO A 90 -0.39 1.92 20.87
CA PRO A 90 0.11 0.63 20.40
C PRO A 90 -0.72 0.08 19.25
N THR A 91 -0.05 -0.33 18.17
CA THR A 91 -0.67 -0.87 16.96
C THR A 91 0.19 -1.98 16.37
N LEU A 92 -0.44 -2.96 15.73
CA LEU A 92 0.25 -3.98 14.94
C LEU A 92 0.86 -3.40 13.66
N ALA A 93 0.39 -2.25 13.22
CA ALA A 93 0.89 -1.55 12.03
C ALA A 93 1.98 -0.52 12.40
N GLU A 94 2.98 -0.92 13.19
CA GLU A 94 4.05 -0.04 13.69
C GLU A 94 4.75 0.77 12.59
N GLY A 95 4.92 0.19 11.39
CA GLY A 95 5.58 0.84 10.27
C GLY A 95 4.89 2.10 9.75
N ILE A 96 3.61 2.28 10.06
CA ILE A 96 2.81 3.46 9.68
C ILE A 96 2.31 4.26 10.89
N ALA A 97 2.72 3.91 12.10
CA ALA A 97 2.31 4.59 13.33
C ALA A 97 3.10 5.90 13.56
N ILE A 98 2.90 6.86 12.69
CA ILE A 98 3.62 8.14 12.69
C ILE A 98 2.65 9.27 12.96
N GLY A 99 2.66 9.77 14.19
CA GLY A 99 1.74 10.82 14.64
C GLY A 99 2.05 12.22 14.10
N LYS A 100 3.32 12.46 13.69
CA LYS A 100 3.79 13.71 13.09
C LYS A 100 4.66 13.43 11.87
N PRO A 101 4.05 13.15 10.70
CA PRO A 101 4.78 12.94 9.46
C PRO A 101 5.59 14.16 9.04
N ALA A 102 6.83 13.94 8.58
CA ALA A 102 7.76 15.03 8.27
C ALA A 102 7.35 15.87 7.03
N ARG A 103 6.53 15.32 6.13
CA ARG A 103 6.05 15.98 4.89
C ARG A 103 4.53 16.06 4.86
N ALA A 104 3.93 16.35 6.01
CA ALA A 104 2.48 16.36 6.17
C ALA A 104 1.77 17.32 5.22
N ASP A 105 2.29 18.54 5.06
CA ASP A 105 1.67 19.56 4.21
C ASP A 105 1.60 19.13 2.74
N GLU A 106 2.67 18.51 2.24
CA GLU A 106 2.71 17.99 0.87
C GLU A 106 1.72 16.83 0.67
N VAL A 107 1.64 15.94 1.65
CA VAL A 107 0.69 14.81 1.60
C VAL A 107 -0.74 15.33 1.65
N LEU A 108 -1.06 16.31 2.51
CA LEU A 108 -2.39 16.93 2.60
C LEU A 108 -2.76 17.64 1.30
N ASP A 109 -1.82 18.37 0.68
CA ASP A 109 -2.05 19.00 -0.62
C ASP A 109 -2.39 17.95 -1.70
N MET A 110 -1.66 16.84 -1.74
CA MET A 110 -1.94 15.75 -2.67
C MET A 110 -3.27 15.05 -2.38
N ILE A 111 -3.62 14.81 -1.12
CA ILE A 111 -4.92 14.25 -0.70
C ILE A 111 -6.05 15.10 -1.26
N ARG A 112 -5.99 16.41 -1.08
CA ARG A 112 -7.03 17.35 -1.51
C ARG A 112 -7.07 17.52 -3.03
N ARG A 113 -5.91 17.66 -3.66
CA ARG A 113 -5.78 17.84 -5.11
C ARG A 113 -6.37 16.67 -5.89
N HIS A 114 -6.15 15.44 -5.41
CA HIS A 114 -6.58 14.22 -6.09
C HIS A 114 -7.81 13.57 -5.46
N ASN A 115 -8.49 14.27 -4.54
CA ASN A 115 -9.68 13.76 -3.84
C ASN A 115 -9.45 12.34 -3.26
N VAL A 116 -8.30 12.16 -2.58
CA VAL A 116 -7.91 10.88 -2.00
C VAL A 116 -8.80 10.58 -0.80
N LYS A 117 -9.37 9.39 -0.75
CA LYS A 117 -10.13 8.95 0.41
C LYS A 117 -9.18 8.46 1.50
N VAL A 118 -9.24 9.06 2.70
CA VAL A 118 -8.48 8.57 3.86
C VAL A 118 -9.40 7.72 4.72
N ILE A 119 -8.92 6.53 5.11
CA ILE A 119 -9.67 5.59 5.96
C ILE A 119 -8.77 5.05 7.08
N THR A 120 -9.40 4.59 8.15
CA THR A 120 -8.71 3.89 9.24
C THR A 120 -8.95 2.39 9.21
N ALA A 121 -7.97 1.63 9.65
CA ALA A 121 -8.04 0.18 9.82
C ALA A 121 -8.09 -0.16 11.32
N PRO A 122 -9.20 -0.77 11.81
CA PRO A 122 -9.31 -1.24 13.17
C PRO A 122 -8.31 -2.35 13.51
N GLU A 123 -7.73 -2.32 14.70
CA GLU A 123 -6.68 -3.26 15.14
C GLU A 123 -7.12 -4.72 15.09
N ASP A 124 -8.37 -5.03 15.49
CA ASP A 124 -8.91 -6.37 15.42
C ASP A 124 -8.98 -6.91 13.98
N ARG A 125 -9.21 -6.02 13.00
CA ARG A 125 -9.24 -6.37 11.58
C ARG A 125 -7.84 -6.58 11.02
N ILE A 126 -6.86 -5.77 11.44
CA ILE A 126 -5.45 -5.95 11.06
C ILE A 126 -4.98 -7.35 11.50
N LEU A 127 -5.24 -7.74 12.76
CA LEU A 127 -4.87 -9.04 13.26
C LEU A 127 -5.55 -10.21 12.51
N ARG A 128 -6.86 -10.08 12.24
CA ARG A 128 -7.58 -11.10 11.46
C ARG A 128 -7.06 -11.25 10.04
N ALA A 129 -6.69 -10.13 9.42
CA ALA A 129 -6.13 -10.11 8.08
C ALA A 129 -4.73 -10.74 8.07
N ALA A 130 -3.87 -10.44 9.05
CA ALA A 130 -2.55 -11.06 9.22
C ALA A 130 -2.64 -12.58 9.33
N ARG A 131 -3.53 -13.09 10.18
CA ARG A 131 -3.77 -14.54 10.33
C ARG A 131 -4.23 -15.21 9.03
N LYS A 132 -5.10 -14.54 8.25
CA LYS A 132 -5.53 -15.06 6.95
C LYS A 132 -4.39 -15.15 5.95
N CYS A 133 -3.54 -14.12 5.89
CA CYS A 133 -2.37 -14.13 5.03
C CYS A 133 -1.37 -15.24 5.42
N GLN A 134 -1.11 -15.44 6.71
CA GLN A 134 -0.27 -16.54 7.19
C GLN A 134 -0.81 -17.91 6.76
N ASN A 135 -2.11 -18.14 6.90
CA ASN A 135 -2.74 -19.39 6.49
C ASN A 135 -2.66 -19.59 4.96
N ALA A 136 -2.88 -18.56 4.17
CA ALA A 136 -2.75 -18.64 2.72
C ALA A 136 -1.32 -18.96 2.28
N VAL A 137 -0.32 -18.32 2.88
CA VAL A 137 1.11 -18.60 2.61
C VAL A 137 1.48 -20.03 3.05
N SER A 138 0.99 -20.51 4.19
CA SER A 138 1.20 -21.90 4.64
C SER A 138 0.62 -22.90 3.65
N MET A 139 -0.57 -22.63 3.09
CA MET A 139 -1.17 -23.53 2.07
C MET A 139 -0.37 -23.55 0.77
N LEU A 140 0.23 -22.44 0.37
CA LEU A 140 1.09 -22.36 -0.82
C LEU A 140 2.44 -23.08 -0.61
N ASN A 141 2.92 -23.16 0.62
CA ASN A 141 4.17 -23.82 0.99
C ASN A 141 3.99 -25.29 1.37
N THR A 142 2.77 -25.84 1.35
CA THR A 142 2.56 -27.28 1.54
C THR A 142 3.15 -28.02 0.36
N PRO A 143 4.08 -28.98 0.57
CA PRO A 143 4.65 -29.76 -0.53
C PRO A 143 3.52 -30.47 -1.29
N GLN A 144 3.32 -30.12 -2.55
CA GLN A 144 2.45 -30.91 -3.41
C GLN A 144 3.09 -32.27 -3.62
N PRO A 145 2.33 -33.38 -3.55
CA PRO A 145 2.86 -34.67 -3.92
C PRO A 145 3.43 -34.60 -5.34
N PRO A 146 4.54 -35.29 -5.62
CA PRO A 146 5.25 -35.18 -6.89
C PRO A 146 4.33 -35.53 -8.05
N ARG A 147 3.97 -34.55 -8.85
CA ARG A 147 3.46 -34.80 -10.20
C ARG A 147 4.64 -35.26 -11.05
N LEU A 148 4.60 -36.50 -11.51
CA LEU A 148 5.58 -37.05 -12.44
C LEU A 148 5.70 -36.13 -13.70
N PRO A 149 6.93 -35.94 -14.20
CA PRO A 149 7.26 -34.88 -15.13
C PRO A 149 6.86 -35.16 -16.56
N PRO A 150 6.63 -34.17 -17.37
CA PRO A 150 7.20 -34.15 -18.73
C PRO A 150 8.61 -33.56 -18.66
N THR A 151 9.52 -34.31 -19.19
CA THR A 151 10.96 -34.07 -19.31
C THR A 151 11.30 -32.77 -20.01
N ILE A 152 12.47 -32.22 -19.63
CA ILE A 152 13.35 -31.28 -20.35
C ILE A 152 13.36 -29.83 -19.81
N ALA A 153 14.37 -29.62 -19.06
CA ALA A 153 15.57 -28.76 -19.16
C ALA A 153 15.50 -27.27 -18.83
N THR A 154 16.34 -26.97 -17.83
CA THR A 154 17.20 -25.78 -17.64
C THR A 154 16.52 -24.42 -17.38
N ALA A 155 16.81 -23.69 -16.35
CA ALA A 155 18.02 -23.26 -15.69
C ALA A 155 17.72 -22.44 -14.44
N LYS A 156 18.57 -22.60 -13.46
CA LYS A 156 18.89 -21.83 -12.27
C LYS A 156 18.51 -20.33 -12.27
N ASN A 157 17.77 -19.89 -11.22
CA ASN A 157 18.30 -18.85 -10.33
C ASN A 157 17.44 -18.80 -9.05
N SER A 158 18.04 -19.25 -7.96
CA SER A 158 17.49 -19.18 -6.63
C SER A 158 17.83 -17.83 -6.01
N VAL A 159 16.89 -16.91 -5.94
CA VAL A 159 16.95 -15.77 -5.02
C VAL A 159 15.97 -16.04 -3.88
N ARG A 160 16.50 -16.27 -2.69
CA ARG A 160 15.67 -16.37 -1.47
C ARG A 160 15.22 -14.97 -1.07
N PRO A 161 13.92 -14.69 -0.92
CA PRO A 161 13.48 -13.43 -0.36
C PRO A 161 13.73 -13.43 1.16
N ARG A 162 14.43 -12.39 1.65
CA ARG A 162 14.45 -12.04 3.08
C ARG A 162 13.11 -11.40 3.40
N THR A 163 12.39 -11.96 4.37
CA THR A 163 11.14 -11.42 4.87
C THR A 163 11.37 -10.37 5.95
N PRO A 164 10.98 -9.11 5.75
CA PRO A 164 10.82 -8.14 6.83
C PRO A 164 9.40 -8.20 7.38
N SER A 165 9.26 -8.01 8.69
CA SER A 165 7.98 -7.99 9.43
C SER A 165 6.97 -6.93 8.94
N SER A 166 7.44 -5.88 8.28
CA SER A 166 6.59 -4.86 7.63
C SER A 166 5.75 -5.38 6.46
N LEU A 167 6.20 -6.45 5.79
CA LEU A 167 5.46 -7.07 4.70
C LEU A 167 4.15 -7.74 5.18
N PHE A 168 4.15 -8.25 6.41
CA PHE A 168 2.98 -8.91 6.99
C PHE A 168 1.84 -7.95 7.32
N ALA A 169 2.13 -6.75 7.81
CA ALA A 169 1.09 -5.75 8.10
C ALA A 169 0.40 -5.26 6.82
N ALA A 170 1.14 -5.04 5.75
CA ALA A 170 0.61 -4.66 4.46
C ALA A 170 -0.23 -5.76 3.80
N GLN A 171 0.20 -7.03 3.90
CA GLN A 171 -0.58 -8.18 3.42
C GLN A 171 -1.85 -8.41 4.24
N ALA A 172 -1.82 -8.12 5.54
CA ALA A 172 -2.96 -8.20 6.43
C ALA A 172 -4.06 -7.18 6.09
N LEU A 173 -3.68 -5.97 5.73
CA LEU A 173 -4.60 -4.96 5.21
C LEU A 173 -5.30 -5.43 3.92
N ARG A 174 -4.56 -6.10 3.01
CA ARG A 174 -5.09 -6.64 1.74
C ARG A 174 -6.30 -7.55 1.92
N ALA A 175 -6.24 -8.48 2.88
CA ALA A 175 -7.26 -9.52 3.01
C ALA A 175 -8.60 -9.01 3.55
N ASN A 176 -8.60 -7.88 4.24
CA ASN A 176 -9.80 -7.35 4.88
C ASN A 176 -10.55 -6.34 4.01
N ILE A 177 -9.84 -5.57 3.23
CA ILE A 177 -10.41 -4.57 2.32
C ILE A 177 -11.07 -5.26 1.13
N ASN A 178 -10.51 -6.38 0.63
CA ASN A 178 -11.13 -7.18 -0.42
C ASN A 178 -12.56 -7.67 -0.11
N LYS A 179 -12.95 -7.82 1.15
CA LYS A 179 -14.33 -8.22 1.49
C LYS A 179 -15.34 -7.07 1.42
N GLN A 180 -14.89 -5.86 1.64
CA GLN A 180 -15.76 -4.66 1.65
C GLN A 180 -15.92 -4.06 0.24
N PHE A 181 -14.99 -4.37 -0.69
CA PHE A 181 -14.97 -3.84 -2.05
C PHE A 181 -14.87 -4.93 -3.14
N CYS A 182 -15.24 -6.15 -2.85
CA CYS A 182 -14.98 -7.37 -3.62
C CYS A 182 -15.76 -7.51 -4.94
N ARG A 183 -16.07 -6.45 -5.66
CA ARG A 183 -16.61 -6.55 -7.04
C ARG A 183 -15.92 -5.68 -8.08
N GLU A 184 -14.95 -4.87 -7.69
CA GLU A 184 -14.23 -4.01 -8.62
C GLU A 184 -12.72 -4.10 -8.38
N GLU A 185 -11.97 -4.05 -9.45
CA GLU A 185 -10.53 -4.19 -9.60
C GLU A 185 -9.71 -3.34 -8.61
N VAL A 186 -9.04 -4.00 -7.67
CA VAL A 186 -8.25 -3.37 -6.60
C VAL A 186 -6.79 -3.78 -6.71
N ALA A 187 -5.86 -2.83 -6.76
CA ALA A 187 -4.43 -3.07 -6.56
C ALA A 187 -3.98 -2.60 -5.19
N PHE A 188 -3.17 -3.40 -4.57
CA PHE A 188 -2.59 -3.14 -3.26
C PHE A 188 -1.10 -2.85 -3.35
N CYS A 189 -0.66 -1.77 -2.71
CA CYS A 189 0.74 -1.48 -2.43
C CYS A 189 1.23 -2.28 -1.21
N ALA A 190 2.17 -3.17 -1.40
CA ALA A 190 2.94 -3.74 -0.31
C ALA A 190 4.41 -3.84 -0.72
N HIS A 191 5.24 -3.32 0.14
CA HIS A 191 6.66 -3.63 0.21
C HIS A 191 6.91 -4.65 1.30
#